data_5ddb0cbc293c50c26c030002d6567a41
#
_entry.id   5ddb0cbc293c50c26c030002d6567a41
#
_cell.length_a   1.000
_cell.length_b   1.000
_cell.length_c   1.000
_cell.angle_alpha   90.00
_cell.angle_beta   90.00
_cell.angle_gamma   90.00
#
_symmetry.space_group_name_H-M   'P 1'
#
loop_
_entity.id
_entity.type
_entity.pdbx_description
1 polymer ?
#
loop_
_entity_poly.entity_id
_entity_poly.type
_entity_poly.pdbx_seq_one_letter_code
_entity_poly.pdbx_strand_id
1 'polypeptide(L)'
;MPRKPKALVLDSWAVLAYLGDEASGQEVADLITSAHENRIPMYMSIVNAGEVWYILAREISESQADSAMTDLTGLGIELIDADWPLTRMAGTFKARHKMSYADCFAAALAKDRKSDLVTGDKEFKQVEGEVSIHWL
;
A
#
# COMPACT_ATOMS: atom_id res chain seq x y z
N MET A 1 -10.34 -23.10 -5.20
CA MET A 1 -10.66 -22.12 -4.13
C MET A 1 -9.62 -21.02 -4.13
N PRO A 2 -10.03 -19.78 -4.21
CA PRO A 2 -9.05 -18.71 -4.10
C PRO A 2 -8.40 -18.73 -2.72
N ARG A 3 -7.11 -18.50 -2.70
CA ARG A 3 -6.33 -18.44 -1.46
C ARG A 3 -6.69 -17.15 -0.70
N LYS A 4 -6.98 -17.26 0.59
CA LYS A 4 -7.13 -16.08 1.45
C LYS A 4 -5.74 -15.51 1.74
N PRO A 5 -5.49 -14.22 1.50
CA PRO A 5 -4.23 -13.61 1.88
C PRO A 5 -4.09 -13.60 3.41
N LYS A 6 -2.85 -13.70 3.91
CA LYS A 6 -2.57 -13.57 5.34
C LYS A 6 -2.71 -12.13 5.82
N ALA A 7 -2.43 -11.19 4.92
CA ALA A 7 -2.52 -9.77 5.17
C ALA A 7 -2.57 -9.04 3.83
N LEU A 8 -2.94 -7.77 3.86
CA LEU A 8 -2.91 -6.90 2.69
C LEU A 8 -1.95 -5.74 2.97
N VAL A 9 -1.17 -5.39 1.97
CA VAL A 9 -0.39 -4.15 1.96
C VAL A 9 -0.95 -3.26 0.87
N LEU A 10 -1.37 -2.05 1.24
CA LEU A 10 -1.87 -1.07 0.28
C LEU A 10 -0.73 -0.09 -0.05
N ASP A 11 -0.46 0.10 -1.33
CA ASP A 11 0.50 1.11 -1.77
C ASP A 11 -0.17 2.47 -1.93
N SER A 12 0.61 3.48 -2.31
CA SER A 12 0.09 4.83 -2.54
C SER A 12 -0.95 4.86 -3.65
N TRP A 13 -0.74 4.07 -4.70
CA TRP A 13 -1.66 4.01 -5.85
C TRP A 13 -3.05 3.55 -5.42
N ALA A 14 -3.12 2.45 -4.64
CA ALA A 14 -4.38 1.90 -4.15
C ALA A 14 -5.11 2.88 -3.23
N VAL A 15 -4.39 3.51 -2.31
CA VAL A 15 -4.96 4.45 -1.36
C VAL A 15 -5.46 5.70 -2.06
N LEU A 16 -4.70 6.25 -3.01
CA LEU A 16 -5.12 7.42 -3.78
C LEU A 16 -6.35 7.11 -4.63
N ALA A 17 -6.45 5.92 -5.20
CA ALA A 17 -7.63 5.49 -5.95
C ALA A 17 -8.87 5.47 -5.04
N TYR A 18 -8.72 4.94 -3.83
CA TYR A 18 -9.79 4.89 -2.83
C TYR A 18 -10.23 6.29 -2.41
N LEU A 19 -9.27 7.16 -2.10
CA LEU A 19 -9.57 8.52 -1.63
C LEU A 19 -10.12 9.42 -2.75
N GLY A 20 -9.71 9.18 -3.99
CA GLY A 20 -10.12 9.96 -5.16
C GLY A 20 -11.43 9.52 -5.78
N ASP A 21 -12.10 8.52 -5.20
CA ASP A 21 -13.36 7.98 -5.73
C ASP A 21 -13.24 7.54 -7.19
N GLU A 22 -12.09 6.98 -7.56
CA GLU A 22 -11.87 6.44 -8.90
C GLU A 22 -12.51 5.06 -9.04
N ALA A 23 -12.59 4.54 -10.27
CA ALA A 23 -13.18 3.23 -10.55
C ALA A 23 -12.55 2.11 -9.70
N SER A 24 -11.21 2.10 -9.59
CA SER A 24 -10.48 1.15 -8.75
C SER A 24 -10.72 1.36 -7.26
N GLY A 25 -11.19 2.55 -6.87
CA GLY A 25 -11.48 2.87 -5.47
C GLY A 25 -12.57 2.00 -4.88
N GLN A 26 -13.57 1.62 -5.67
CA GLN A 26 -14.63 0.72 -5.20
C GLN A 26 -14.07 -0.67 -4.90
N GLU A 27 -13.18 -1.17 -5.74
CA GLU A 27 -12.53 -2.46 -5.49
C GLU A 27 -11.69 -2.42 -4.21
N VAL A 28 -10.99 -1.32 -3.97
CA VAL A 28 -10.24 -1.13 -2.71
C VAL A 28 -11.18 -1.10 -1.51
N ALA A 29 -12.29 -0.38 -1.61
CA ALA A 29 -13.30 -0.34 -0.55
C ALA A 29 -13.83 -1.74 -0.25
N ASP A 30 -14.11 -2.54 -1.27
CA ASP A 30 -14.59 -3.91 -1.12
C ASP A 30 -13.54 -4.80 -0.44
N LEU A 31 -12.26 -4.62 -0.80
CA LEU A 31 -11.15 -5.34 -0.15
C LEU A 31 -11.03 -5.00 1.33
N ILE A 32 -11.18 -3.72 1.68
CA ILE A 32 -11.14 -3.27 3.08
C ILE A 32 -12.29 -3.90 3.87
N THR A 33 -13.50 -3.88 3.32
CA THR A 33 -14.67 -4.50 3.95
C THR A 33 -14.44 -6.00 4.15
N SER A 34 -13.98 -6.69 3.11
CA SER A 34 -13.69 -8.12 3.18
C SER A 34 -12.60 -8.44 4.21
N ALA A 35 -11.58 -7.60 4.29
CA ALA A 35 -10.51 -7.78 5.27
C ALA A 35 -11.04 -7.67 6.71
N HIS A 36 -11.94 -6.71 6.97
CA HIS A 36 -12.60 -6.58 8.27
C HIS A 36 -13.42 -7.82 8.60
N GLU A 37 -14.24 -8.28 7.67
CA GLU A 37 -15.10 -9.45 7.86
C GLU A 37 -14.30 -10.73 8.13
N ASN A 38 -13.16 -10.87 7.49
CA ASN A 38 -12.32 -12.07 7.57
C ASN A 38 -11.15 -11.91 8.54
N ARG A 39 -11.08 -10.79 9.26
CA ARG A 39 -10.01 -10.49 10.24
C ARG A 39 -8.61 -10.57 9.62
N ILE A 40 -8.48 -10.03 8.41
CA ILE A 40 -7.20 -9.96 7.68
C ILE A 40 -6.54 -8.63 8.00
N PRO A 41 -5.30 -8.63 8.53
CA PRO A 41 -4.59 -7.38 8.82
C PRO A 41 -4.31 -6.60 7.53
N MET A 42 -4.35 -5.27 7.65
CA MET A 42 -4.03 -4.36 6.56
C MET A 42 -2.90 -3.43 6.98
N TYR A 43 -1.92 -3.29 6.12
CA TYR A 43 -0.72 -2.49 6.40
C TYR A 43 -0.45 -1.50 5.28
N MET A 44 0.23 -0.43 5.64
CA MET A 44 0.77 0.53 4.68
C MET A 44 2.14 0.99 5.19
N SER A 45 3.13 1.03 4.30
CA SER A 45 4.42 1.59 4.65
C SER A 45 4.29 3.07 4.99
N ILE A 46 4.99 3.52 6.04
CA ILE A 46 5.01 4.94 6.41
C ILE A 46 5.56 5.81 5.27
N VAL A 47 6.42 5.26 4.42
CA VAL A 47 6.94 5.97 3.24
C VAL A 47 5.84 6.21 2.23
N ASN A 48 4.98 5.21 1.99
CA ASN A 48 3.84 5.36 1.10
C ASN A 48 2.79 6.30 1.70
N ALA A 49 2.59 6.25 3.01
CA ALA A 49 1.69 7.19 3.70
C ALA A 49 2.17 8.64 3.51
N GLY A 50 3.48 8.87 3.65
CA GLY A 50 4.06 10.19 3.41
C GLY A 50 3.86 10.66 1.98
N GLU A 51 3.96 9.75 1.01
CA GLU A 51 3.71 10.06 -0.40
C GLU A 51 2.24 10.48 -0.63
N VAL A 52 1.30 9.73 -0.08
CA VAL A 52 -0.13 10.10 -0.15
C VAL A 52 -0.35 11.46 0.48
N TRP A 53 0.26 11.69 1.64
CA TRP A 53 0.09 12.94 2.37
C TRP A 53 0.56 14.15 1.54
N TYR A 54 1.78 14.09 0.97
CA TYR A 54 2.28 15.26 0.23
C TYR A 54 1.51 15.48 -1.07
N ILE A 55 1.03 14.43 -1.73
CA ILE A 55 0.22 14.57 -2.93
C ILE A 55 -1.09 15.30 -2.60
N LEU A 56 -1.79 14.88 -1.53
CA LEU A 56 -3.02 15.52 -1.09
C LEU A 56 -2.79 16.95 -0.61
N ALA A 57 -1.69 17.17 0.12
CA ALA A 57 -1.34 18.50 0.61
C ALA A 57 -1.09 19.48 -0.55
N ARG A 58 -0.44 18.99 -1.60
CA ARG A 58 -0.16 19.78 -2.80
C ARG A 58 -1.41 20.04 -3.63
N GLU A 59 -2.24 19.00 -3.82
CA GLU A 59 -3.41 19.08 -4.69
C GLU A 59 -4.63 19.72 -4.02
N ILE A 60 -4.78 19.55 -2.70
CA ILE A 60 -5.94 20.04 -1.96
C ILE A 60 -5.49 20.97 -0.84
N SER A 61 -5.06 20.39 0.30
CA SER A 61 -4.57 21.16 1.46
C SER A 61 -3.93 20.20 2.48
N GLU A 62 -3.08 20.77 3.35
CA GLU A 62 -2.49 19.99 4.46
C GLU A 62 -3.56 19.47 5.42
N SER A 63 -4.58 20.28 5.67
CA SER A 63 -5.71 19.89 6.53
C SER A 63 -6.44 18.66 5.96
N GLN A 64 -6.69 18.62 4.67
CA GLN A 64 -7.33 17.47 4.03
C GLN A 64 -6.40 16.26 4.02
N ALA A 65 -5.09 16.48 3.85
CA ALA A 65 -4.11 15.39 3.94
C ALA A 65 -4.10 14.76 5.35
N ASP A 66 -4.14 15.59 6.40
CA ASP A 66 -4.22 15.11 7.78
C ASP A 66 -5.51 14.31 8.03
N SER A 67 -6.64 14.82 7.54
CA SER A 67 -7.93 14.12 7.66
C SER A 67 -7.91 12.76 6.97
N ALA A 68 -7.28 12.68 5.80
CA ALA A 68 -7.17 11.43 5.06
C ALA A 68 -6.36 10.39 5.86
N MET A 69 -5.27 10.80 6.52
CA MET A 69 -4.47 9.89 7.35
C MET A 69 -5.29 9.36 8.54
N THR A 70 -6.05 10.23 9.18
CA THR A 70 -6.95 9.83 10.27
C THR A 70 -7.98 8.82 9.78
N ASP A 71 -8.59 9.07 8.62
CA ASP A 71 -9.56 8.15 8.03
C ASP A 71 -8.95 6.78 7.73
N LEU A 72 -7.77 6.75 7.13
CA LEU A 72 -7.10 5.50 6.78
C LEU A 72 -6.78 4.66 8.02
N THR A 73 -6.26 5.27 9.08
CA THR A 73 -5.98 4.55 10.32
C THR A 73 -7.28 4.10 11.00
N GLY A 74 -8.34 4.90 10.89
CA GLY A 74 -9.68 4.55 11.37
C GLY A 74 -10.29 3.36 10.64
N LEU A 75 -9.88 3.09 9.41
CA LEU A 75 -10.29 1.90 8.65
C LEU A 75 -9.52 0.64 9.07
N GLY A 76 -8.58 0.75 10.00
CA GLY A 76 -7.78 -0.39 10.44
C GLY A 76 -6.50 -0.62 9.63
N ILE A 77 -6.11 0.32 8.78
CA ILE A 77 -4.84 0.24 8.06
C ILE A 77 -3.73 0.69 9.01
N GLU A 78 -2.86 -0.24 9.37
CA GLU A 78 -1.74 0.05 10.27
C GLU A 78 -0.56 0.58 9.49
N LEU A 79 -0.05 1.75 9.89
CA LEU A 79 1.15 2.34 9.30
C LEU A 79 2.39 1.68 9.91
N ILE A 80 3.27 1.17 9.05
CA ILE A 80 4.46 0.44 9.48
C ILE A 80 5.69 1.31 9.28
N ASP A 81 6.43 1.54 10.34
CA ASP A 81 7.64 2.36 10.33
C ASP A 81 8.72 1.76 9.44
N ALA A 82 9.52 2.65 8.83
CA ALA A 82 10.64 2.28 7.98
C ALA A 82 11.87 2.06 8.87
N ASP A 83 11.90 0.93 9.58
CA ASP A 83 13.09 0.55 10.36
C ASP A 83 14.22 0.09 9.42
N TRP A 84 15.40 -0.17 9.98
CA TRP A 84 16.55 -0.55 9.14
C TRP A 84 16.31 -1.87 8.38
N PRO A 85 15.84 -2.96 9.00
CA PRO A 85 15.60 -4.19 8.25
C PRO A 85 14.67 -4.00 7.04
N LEU A 86 13.56 -3.28 7.21
CA LEU A 86 12.63 -3.00 6.12
C LEU A 86 13.27 -2.09 5.07
N THR A 87 13.99 -1.05 5.51
CA THR A 87 14.67 -0.10 4.61
C THR A 87 15.74 -0.81 3.78
N ARG A 88 16.49 -1.72 4.40
CA ARG A 88 17.50 -2.52 3.68
C ARG A 88 16.85 -3.41 2.62
N MET A 89 15.71 -4.02 2.95
CA MET A 89 14.95 -4.82 1.98
C MET A 89 14.44 -3.97 0.82
N ALA A 90 13.91 -2.79 1.11
CA ALA A 90 13.51 -1.82 0.07
C ALA A 90 14.72 -1.43 -0.80
N GLY A 91 15.88 -1.23 -0.19
CA GLY A 91 17.13 -0.96 -0.90
C GLY A 91 17.53 -2.08 -1.84
N THR A 92 17.31 -3.33 -1.44
CA THR A 92 17.57 -4.49 -2.30
C THR A 92 16.70 -4.45 -3.57
N PHE A 93 15.41 -4.15 -3.41
CA PHE A 93 14.52 -3.97 -4.57
C PHE A 93 14.99 -2.82 -5.45
N LYS A 94 15.36 -1.69 -4.85
CA LYS A 94 15.83 -0.52 -5.59
C LYS A 94 17.13 -0.79 -6.37
N ALA A 95 18.02 -1.57 -5.78
CA ALA A 95 19.29 -1.92 -6.43
C ALA A 95 19.10 -2.83 -7.64
N ARG A 96 18.04 -3.61 -7.68
CA ARG A 96 17.81 -4.64 -8.72
C ARG A 96 16.79 -4.22 -9.78
N HIS A 97 15.94 -3.24 -9.50
CA HIS A 97 14.80 -2.91 -10.36
C HIS A 97 14.70 -1.40 -10.60
N LYS A 98 14.05 -1.04 -11.71
CA LYS A 98 13.76 0.36 -12.04
C LYS A 98 12.38 0.71 -11.46
N MET A 99 12.34 0.95 -10.17
CA MET A 99 11.12 1.31 -9.43
C MET A 99 11.41 2.54 -8.58
N SER A 100 10.39 3.33 -8.28
CA SER A 100 10.56 4.41 -7.33
C SER A 100 10.91 3.86 -5.95
N TYR A 101 11.58 4.66 -5.12
CA TYR A 101 11.96 4.20 -3.78
C TYR A 101 10.73 3.90 -2.93
N ALA A 102 9.68 4.72 -3.06
CA ALA A 102 8.42 4.46 -2.35
C ALA A 102 7.80 3.12 -2.75
N ASP A 103 7.81 2.77 -4.04
CA ASP A 103 7.31 1.47 -4.51
C ASP A 103 8.14 0.32 -3.95
N CYS A 104 9.45 0.52 -3.81
CA CYS A 104 10.33 -0.49 -3.21
C CYS A 104 9.96 -0.76 -1.74
N PHE A 105 9.50 0.24 -0.99
CA PHE A 105 9.02 0.04 0.37
C PHE A 105 7.72 -0.75 0.40
N ALA A 106 6.80 -0.50 -0.52
CA ALA A 106 5.57 -1.29 -0.62
C ALA A 106 5.88 -2.76 -0.92
N ALA A 107 6.76 -3.01 -1.89
CA ALA A 107 7.19 -4.36 -2.24
C ALA A 107 7.89 -5.07 -1.06
N ALA A 108 8.78 -4.35 -0.37
CA ALA A 108 9.50 -4.88 0.78
C ALA A 108 8.55 -5.26 1.92
N LEU A 109 7.60 -4.39 2.22
CA LEU A 109 6.62 -4.64 3.28
C LEU A 109 5.75 -5.86 2.95
N ALA A 110 5.28 -5.97 1.70
CA ALA A 110 4.49 -7.10 1.26
C ALA A 110 5.26 -8.41 1.39
N LYS A 111 6.53 -8.42 0.97
CA LYS A 111 7.38 -9.60 1.08
C LYS A 111 7.64 -9.96 2.55
N ASP A 112 7.97 -8.98 3.37
CA ASP A 112 8.26 -9.18 4.80
C ASP A 112 7.06 -9.76 5.55
N ARG A 113 5.86 -9.26 5.26
CA ARG A 113 4.63 -9.70 5.91
C ARG A 113 3.98 -10.91 5.24
N LYS A 114 4.57 -11.42 4.15
CA LYS A 114 3.99 -12.51 3.34
C LYS A 114 2.54 -12.22 2.97
N SER A 115 2.30 -10.99 2.56
CA SER A 115 0.98 -10.47 2.26
C SER A 115 0.82 -10.20 0.77
N ASP A 116 -0.42 -9.96 0.35
CA ASP A 116 -0.69 -9.52 -1.01
C ASP A 116 -0.55 -8.00 -1.07
N LEU A 117 0.21 -7.53 -2.05
CA LEU A 117 0.34 -6.11 -2.35
C LEU A 117 -0.83 -5.70 -3.24
N VAL A 118 -1.63 -4.76 -2.77
CA VAL A 118 -2.77 -4.22 -3.52
C VAL A 118 -2.31 -2.98 -4.28
N THR A 119 -2.30 -3.05 -5.60
CA THR A 119 -1.82 -1.96 -6.45
C THR A 119 -2.40 -2.04 -7.86
N GLY A 120 -2.43 -0.90 -8.54
CA GLY A 120 -2.69 -0.81 -9.98
C GLY A 120 -1.48 -0.31 -10.76
N ASP A 121 -0.35 -0.08 -10.09
CA ASP A 121 0.86 0.43 -10.73
C ASP A 121 1.60 -0.70 -11.44
N LYS A 122 1.67 -0.61 -12.77
CA LYS A 122 2.28 -1.64 -13.62
C LYS A 122 3.78 -1.84 -13.38
N GLU A 123 4.47 -0.90 -12.74
CA GLU A 123 5.89 -1.06 -12.41
C GLU A 123 6.13 -2.28 -11.51
N PHE A 124 5.13 -2.68 -10.72
CA PHE A 124 5.25 -3.85 -9.85
C PHE A 124 5.28 -5.18 -10.61
N LYS A 125 5.05 -5.19 -11.92
CA LYS A 125 5.23 -6.39 -12.72
C LYS A 125 6.65 -6.94 -12.63
N GLN A 126 7.63 -6.07 -12.42
CA GLN A 126 9.03 -6.45 -12.28
C GLN A 126 9.28 -7.40 -11.10
N VAL A 127 8.41 -7.40 -10.11
CA VAL A 127 8.61 -8.15 -8.86
C VAL A 127 7.53 -9.21 -8.62
N GLU A 128 6.72 -9.54 -9.62
CA GLU A 128 5.67 -10.55 -9.51
C GLU A 128 6.20 -11.92 -9.09
N GLY A 129 7.45 -12.23 -9.39
CA GLY A 129 8.08 -13.48 -8.97
C GLY A 129 8.48 -13.53 -7.50
N GLU A 130 8.51 -12.40 -6.83
CA GLU A 130 8.96 -12.28 -5.43
C GLU A 130 7.85 -11.83 -4.49
N VAL A 131 6.84 -11.12 -5.01
CA VAL A 131 5.77 -10.51 -4.24
C VAL A 131 4.44 -10.93 -4.85
N SER A 132 3.53 -11.41 -4.00
CA SER A 132 2.17 -11.71 -4.44
C SER A 132 1.41 -10.40 -4.61
N ILE A 133 0.79 -10.19 -5.77
CA ILE A 133 0.13 -8.92 -6.10
C ILE A 133 -1.35 -9.15 -6.38
N HIS A 134 -2.18 -8.35 -5.72
CA HIS A 134 -3.58 -8.20 -6.06
C HIS A 134 -3.71 -6.99 -6.98
N TRP A 135 -3.86 -7.24 -8.27
CA TRP A 135 -3.97 -6.17 -9.28
C TRP A 135 -5.35 -5.51 -9.27
N LEU A 136 -5.33 -4.20 -9.26
CA LEU A 136 -6.55 -3.38 -9.39
C LEU A 136 -6.82 -3.03 -10.85
#